data_28da77204ad2641d537005ff1932286c
#
_entry.id   28da77204ad2641d537005ff1932286c
#
_cell.length_a   1.000
_cell.length_b   1.000
_cell.length_c   1.000
_cell.angle_alpha   90.00
_cell.angle_beta   90.00
_cell.angle_gamma   90.00
#
_symmetry.space_group_name_H-M   'P 1'
#
loop_
_entity.id
_entity.type
_entity.pdbx_description
1 polymer ?
#
loop_
_entity_poly.entity_id
_entity_poly.type
_entity_poly.pdbx_seq_one_letter_code
_entity_poly.pdbx_strand_id
1 'polypeptide(L)'
;MVTYGVLVIGVRDRARAERFWCAALGYEVRTGYGGWAKLLTPPGRTDNAIALTRSETEPQEHPRLHLDLHVATLAEQEAEVERLVSLGATRVNWDMFPADPDFVVLADPEGNRFCVVDLSHEHAAD
;
A
#
# COMPACT_ATOMS: atom_id res chain seq x y z
N MET A 1 -26.50 -7.74 7.19
CA MET A 1 -25.19 -7.28 7.67
C MET A 1 -24.18 -7.41 6.54
N VAL A 2 -23.29 -6.45 6.41
CA VAL A 2 -22.22 -6.50 5.41
C VAL A 2 -20.91 -6.92 6.08
N THR A 3 -19.96 -7.39 5.28
CA THR A 3 -18.61 -7.70 5.74
C THR A 3 -17.60 -6.91 4.90
N TYR A 4 -16.43 -6.64 5.48
CA TYR A 4 -15.33 -6.06 4.71
C TYR A 4 -14.81 -7.10 3.70
N GLY A 5 -14.71 -6.71 2.45
CA GLY A 5 -14.27 -7.63 1.39
C GLY A 5 -12.86 -7.35 0.93
N VAL A 6 -12.66 -6.24 0.22
CA VAL A 6 -11.42 -5.96 -0.49
C VAL A 6 -11.23 -4.45 -0.62
N LEU A 7 -9.97 -3.99 -0.62
CA LEU A 7 -9.63 -2.64 -1.03
C LEU A 7 -9.39 -2.61 -2.53
N VAL A 8 -10.10 -1.76 -3.25
CA VAL A 8 -9.93 -1.58 -4.69
C VAL A 8 -9.09 -0.35 -4.96
N ILE A 9 -8.02 -0.51 -5.72
CA ILE A 9 -7.09 0.56 -6.08
C ILE A 9 -7.17 0.79 -7.58
N GLY A 10 -7.43 2.04 -7.98
CA GLY A 10 -7.41 2.44 -9.38
C GLY A 10 -5.97 2.62 -9.87
N VAL A 11 -5.66 2.04 -11.03
CA VAL A 11 -4.33 2.10 -11.63
C VAL A 11 -4.44 2.23 -13.15
N ARG A 12 -3.47 2.89 -13.78
CA ARG A 12 -3.42 3.00 -15.24
C ARG A 12 -2.79 1.76 -15.87
N ASP A 13 -1.73 1.25 -15.26
CA ASP A 13 -1.00 0.07 -15.74
C ASP A 13 -1.12 -1.04 -14.69
N ARG A 14 -2.09 -1.94 -14.90
CA ARG A 14 -2.36 -3.04 -13.97
C ARG A 14 -1.18 -4.00 -13.84
N ALA A 15 -0.46 -4.26 -14.92
CA ALA A 15 0.68 -5.19 -14.89
C ALA A 15 1.81 -4.63 -14.02
N ARG A 16 2.09 -3.35 -14.14
CA ARG A 16 3.11 -2.68 -13.31
C ARG A 16 2.70 -2.65 -11.85
N ALA A 17 1.46 -2.29 -11.55
CA ALA A 17 0.94 -2.26 -10.18
C ALA A 17 0.94 -3.65 -9.55
N GLU A 18 0.57 -4.68 -10.32
CA GLU A 18 0.61 -6.08 -9.89
C GLU A 18 2.03 -6.50 -9.50
N ARG A 19 3.03 -6.21 -10.34
CA ARG A 19 4.43 -6.54 -10.05
C ARG A 19 4.90 -5.88 -8.75
N PHE A 20 4.59 -4.61 -8.59
CA PHE A 20 4.98 -3.87 -7.38
C PHE A 20 4.33 -4.44 -6.13
N TRP A 21 3.00 -4.55 -6.12
CA TRP A 21 2.29 -4.95 -4.91
C TRP A 21 2.50 -6.41 -4.55
N CYS A 22 2.64 -7.31 -5.53
CA CYS A 22 3.00 -8.70 -5.25
C CYS A 22 4.39 -8.80 -4.63
N ALA A 23 5.37 -8.06 -5.14
CA ALA A 23 6.73 -8.06 -4.58
C ALA A 23 6.76 -7.38 -3.20
N ALA A 24 6.03 -6.27 -3.04
CA ALA A 24 5.99 -5.51 -1.78
C ALA A 24 5.40 -6.33 -0.63
N LEU A 25 4.28 -7.04 -0.88
CA LEU A 25 3.53 -7.73 0.16
C LEU A 25 3.77 -9.24 0.20
N GLY A 26 4.50 -9.81 -0.77
CA GLY A 26 4.59 -11.26 -0.91
C GLY A 26 3.26 -11.88 -1.32
N TYR A 27 2.44 -11.15 -2.08
CA TYR A 27 1.12 -11.59 -2.51
C TYR A 27 1.20 -12.39 -3.81
N GLU A 28 0.15 -13.17 -4.05
CA GLU A 28 -0.07 -13.89 -5.30
C GLU A 28 -1.31 -13.37 -6.01
N VAL A 29 -1.38 -13.59 -7.33
CA VAL A 29 -2.53 -13.21 -8.14
C VAL A 29 -3.56 -14.31 -8.08
N ARG A 30 -4.81 -13.98 -7.77
CA ARG A 30 -5.95 -14.88 -7.85
C ARG A 30 -6.63 -14.74 -9.21
N THR A 31 -6.97 -15.87 -9.81
CA THR A 31 -7.71 -15.93 -11.08
C THR A 31 -9.19 -16.17 -10.81
N GLY A 32 -10.05 -16.01 -11.87
CA GLY A 32 -11.47 -16.33 -11.78
C GLY A 32 -12.37 -15.18 -11.38
N TYR A 33 -11.85 -13.95 -11.32
CA TYR A 33 -12.62 -12.75 -10.94
C TYR A 33 -13.03 -11.90 -12.15
N GLY A 34 -13.04 -12.50 -13.35
CA GLY A 34 -13.33 -11.78 -14.58
C GLY A 34 -12.20 -10.85 -15.01
N GLY A 35 -12.45 -10.02 -16.01
CA GLY A 35 -11.44 -9.12 -16.57
C GLY A 35 -11.41 -7.72 -15.95
N TRP A 36 -12.32 -7.40 -15.05
CA TRP A 36 -12.46 -6.03 -14.52
C TRP A 36 -11.42 -5.68 -13.45
N ALA A 37 -10.88 -6.68 -12.77
CA ALA A 37 -9.90 -6.45 -11.71
C ALA A 37 -8.86 -7.58 -11.66
N LYS A 38 -7.68 -7.24 -11.16
CA LYS A 38 -6.67 -8.20 -10.70
C LYS A 38 -6.77 -8.30 -9.19
N LEU A 39 -7.06 -9.49 -8.66
CA LEU A 39 -7.11 -9.71 -7.22
C LEU A 39 -5.79 -10.25 -6.72
N LEU A 40 -5.21 -9.58 -5.72
CA LEU A 40 -3.95 -9.94 -5.08
C LEU A 40 -4.26 -10.35 -3.64
N THR A 41 -3.73 -11.50 -3.22
CA THR A 41 -3.97 -12.03 -1.87
C THR A 41 -2.71 -12.60 -1.26
N PRO A 42 -2.64 -12.70 0.08
CA PRO A 42 -1.59 -13.50 0.72
C PRO A 42 -1.62 -14.94 0.20
N PRO A 43 -0.47 -15.64 0.15
CA PRO A 43 -0.44 -17.02 -0.33
C PRO A 43 -1.40 -17.92 0.46
N GLY A 44 -2.27 -18.65 -0.26
CA GLY A 44 -3.21 -19.59 0.33
C GLY A 44 -4.35 -18.99 1.14
N ARG A 45 -4.49 -17.65 1.13
CA ARG A 45 -5.52 -16.94 1.92
C ARG A 45 -6.32 -16.01 1.00
N THR A 46 -7.49 -15.58 1.49
CA THR A 46 -8.36 -14.64 0.77
C THR A 46 -8.64 -13.35 1.53
N ASP A 47 -8.19 -13.26 2.78
CA ASP A 47 -8.27 -12.05 3.59
C ASP A 47 -7.17 -11.05 3.21
N ASN A 48 -7.35 -9.80 3.60
CA ASN A 48 -6.42 -8.70 3.32
C ASN A 48 -6.13 -8.52 1.82
N ALA A 49 -7.12 -8.82 0.98
CA ALA A 49 -6.98 -8.76 -0.47
C ALA A 49 -6.95 -7.31 -0.98
N ILE A 50 -6.24 -7.12 -2.08
CA ILE A 50 -6.24 -5.88 -2.86
C ILE A 50 -6.73 -6.21 -4.26
N ALA A 51 -7.62 -5.39 -4.81
CA ALA A 51 -8.03 -5.50 -6.21
C ALA A 51 -7.49 -4.29 -7.00
N LEU A 52 -6.91 -4.56 -8.16
CA LEU A 52 -6.41 -3.52 -9.06
C LEU A 52 -7.36 -3.37 -10.24
N THR A 53 -7.95 -2.18 -10.41
CA THR A 53 -8.85 -1.86 -11.51
C THR A 53 -8.28 -0.75 -12.37
N ARG A 54 -8.65 -0.71 -13.64
CA ARG A 54 -8.22 0.40 -14.50
C ARG A 54 -8.91 1.69 -14.10
N SER A 55 -8.13 2.75 -14.00
CA SER A 55 -8.61 4.10 -13.73
C SER A 55 -7.72 5.11 -14.44
N GLU A 56 -8.35 6.11 -15.05
CA GLU A 56 -7.64 7.25 -15.66
C GLU A 56 -7.65 8.48 -14.75
N THR A 57 -8.23 8.39 -13.55
CA THR A 57 -8.22 9.51 -12.61
C THR A 57 -6.83 9.72 -12.04
N GLU A 58 -6.51 10.98 -11.75
CA GLU A 58 -5.23 11.32 -11.13
C GLU A 58 -5.18 10.83 -9.68
N PRO A 59 -4.03 10.31 -9.21
CA PRO A 59 -3.85 10.01 -7.80
C PRO A 59 -3.91 11.29 -6.97
N GLN A 60 -4.43 11.18 -5.76
CA GLN A 60 -4.58 12.33 -4.86
C GLN A 60 -3.28 12.59 -4.10
N GLU A 61 -2.89 13.86 -3.97
CA GLU A 61 -1.75 14.26 -3.13
C GLU A 61 -2.01 13.99 -1.64
N HIS A 62 -3.25 14.21 -1.21
CA HIS A 62 -3.70 13.92 0.16
C HIS A 62 -4.87 12.94 0.08
N PRO A 63 -4.57 11.63 -0.06
CA PRO A 63 -5.62 10.65 -0.31
C PRO A 63 -6.56 10.50 0.88
N ARG A 64 -7.85 10.40 0.59
CA ARG A 64 -8.87 10.18 1.60
C ARG A 64 -8.91 8.74 2.10
N LEU A 65 -8.43 7.80 1.27
CA LEU A 65 -8.23 6.39 1.61
C LEU A 65 -6.80 6.01 1.26
N HIS A 66 -6.14 5.28 2.14
CA HIS A 66 -4.78 4.79 1.88
C HIS A 66 -4.53 3.51 2.68
N LEU A 67 -3.49 2.78 2.31
CA LEU A 67 -3.02 1.63 3.06
C LEU A 67 -1.98 2.08 4.09
N ASP A 68 -2.08 1.55 5.31
CA ASP A 68 -0.99 1.54 6.26
C ASP A 68 -0.36 0.15 6.26
N LEU A 69 0.92 0.06 5.96
CA LEU A 69 1.70 -1.16 6.08
C LEU A 69 2.46 -1.10 7.40
N HIS A 70 2.43 -2.18 8.16
CA HIS A 70 2.99 -2.21 9.50
C HIS A 70 4.34 -2.91 9.54
N VAL A 71 5.27 -2.38 10.32
CA VAL A 71 6.53 -3.03 10.70
C VAL A 71 6.65 -3.01 12.22
N ALA A 72 7.45 -3.93 12.75
CA ALA A 72 7.56 -4.09 14.20
C ALA A 72 8.51 -3.09 14.88
N THR A 73 9.49 -2.55 14.13
CA THR A 73 10.54 -1.68 14.69
C THR A 73 10.91 -0.56 13.73
N LEU A 74 11.55 0.49 14.26
CA LEU A 74 12.10 1.58 13.45
C LEU A 74 13.14 1.07 12.44
N ALA A 75 14.00 0.15 12.85
CA ALA A 75 15.00 -0.42 11.95
C ALA A 75 14.35 -1.15 10.77
N GLU A 76 13.27 -1.89 11.03
CA GLU A 76 12.49 -2.53 9.98
C GLU A 76 11.80 -1.51 9.08
N GLN A 77 11.28 -0.42 9.64
CA GLN A 77 10.69 0.65 8.84
C GLN A 77 11.70 1.22 7.84
N GLU A 78 12.89 1.56 8.29
CA GLU A 78 13.95 2.09 7.44
C GLU A 78 14.36 1.10 6.35
N ALA A 79 14.54 -0.18 6.70
CA ALA A 79 14.89 -1.22 5.76
C ALA A 79 13.77 -1.47 4.72
N GLU A 80 12.52 -1.51 5.16
CA GLU A 80 11.38 -1.74 4.26
C GLU A 80 11.13 -0.55 3.34
N VAL A 81 11.33 0.68 3.81
CA VAL A 81 11.24 1.87 2.93
C VAL A 81 12.28 1.76 1.81
N GLU A 82 13.52 1.41 2.13
CA GLU A 82 14.56 1.22 1.12
C GLU A 82 14.20 0.10 0.13
N ARG A 83 13.68 -1.02 0.63
CA ARG A 83 13.26 -2.14 -0.22
C ARG A 83 12.13 -1.72 -1.17
N LEU A 84 11.11 -1.05 -0.64
CA LEU A 84 9.95 -0.60 -1.44
C LEU A 84 10.37 0.40 -2.51
N VAL A 85 11.29 1.31 -2.19
CA VAL A 85 11.85 2.24 -3.18
C VAL A 85 12.59 1.47 -4.27
N SER A 86 13.35 0.44 -3.91
CA SER A 86 14.04 -0.40 -4.91
C SER A 86 13.08 -1.15 -5.82
N LEU A 87 11.85 -1.43 -5.36
CA LEU A 87 10.80 -2.08 -6.15
C LEU A 87 10.01 -1.11 -7.03
N GLY A 88 10.19 0.19 -6.87
CA GLY A 88 9.52 1.21 -7.71
C GLY A 88 8.70 2.25 -6.97
N ALA A 89 8.62 2.19 -5.64
CA ALA A 89 7.99 3.26 -4.86
C ALA A 89 8.87 4.51 -4.88
N THR A 90 8.25 5.66 -4.66
CA THR A 90 8.95 6.94 -4.50
C THR A 90 8.68 7.53 -3.13
N ARG A 91 9.69 8.21 -2.58
CA ARG A 91 9.53 8.99 -1.36
C ARG A 91 8.69 10.22 -1.67
N VAL A 92 7.81 10.57 -0.74
CA VAL A 92 6.90 11.71 -0.88
C VAL A 92 7.34 12.82 0.07
N ASN A 93 7.35 14.06 -0.44
CA ASN A 93 7.52 15.23 0.40
C ASN A 93 6.18 15.55 1.07
N TRP A 94 5.88 14.82 2.17
CA TRP A 94 4.60 14.92 2.86
C TRP A 94 4.60 16.14 3.78
N ASP A 95 3.61 17.00 3.64
CA ASP A 95 3.51 18.29 4.35
C ASP A 95 2.62 18.27 5.60
N MET A 96 2.09 17.08 5.95
CA MET A 96 1.14 16.92 7.06
C MET A 96 1.65 15.97 8.15
N PHE A 97 2.98 15.88 8.34
CA PHE A 97 3.51 15.10 9.45
C PHE A 97 3.16 15.76 10.80
N PRO A 98 2.73 14.98 11.79
CA PRO A 98 2.69 15.47 13.17
C PRO A 98 4.10 15.69 13.71
N ALA A 99 4.20 16.26 14.92
CA ALA A 99 5.51 16.57 15.52
C ALA A 99 6.39 15.34 15.74
N ASP A 100 5.77 14.17 15.99
CA ASP A 100 6.47 12.92 16.27
C ASP A 100 5.82 11.75 15.52
N PRO A 101 6.04 11.66 14.19
CA PRO A 101 5.34 10.67 13.38
C PRO A 101 5.87 9.26 13.58
N ASP A 102 4.97 8.28 13.55
CA ASP A 102 5.29 6.85 13.52
C ASP A 102 5.33 6.29 12.10
N PHE A 103 5.12 7.11 11.07
CA PHE A 103 4.93 6.65 9.70
C PHE A 103 5.79 7.43 8.70
N VAL A 104 6.06 6.78 7.60
CA VAL A 104 6.69 7.35 6.40
C VAL A 104 5.68 7.24 5.26
N VAL A 105 5.56 8.28 4.43
CA VAL A 105 4.67 8.27 3.26
C VAL A 105 5.48 7.98 2.00
N LEU A 106 5.02 6.98 1.25
CA LEU A 106 5.55 6.63 -0.07
C LEU A 106 4.43 6.71 -1.10
N ALA A 107 4.79 6.74 -2.37
CA ALA A 107 3.87 6.54 -3.47
C ALA A 107 4.25 5.26 -4.21
N ASP A 108 3.25 4.47 -4.62
CA ASP A 108 3.47 3.32 -5.49
C ASP A 108 3.81 3.78 -6.92
N PRO A 109 4.17 2.88 -7.86
CA PRO A 109 4.52 3.31 -9.23
C PRO A 109 3.40 4.04 -9.98
N GLU A 110 2.16 3.95 -9.49
CA GLU A 110 1.00 4.64 -10.04
C GLU A 110 0.77 6.02 -9.43
N GLY A 111 1.52 6.37 -8.37
CA GLY A 111 1.34 7.61 -7.63
C GLY A 111 0.38 7.51 -6.46
N ASN A 112 -0.19 6.34 -6.20
CA ASN A 112 -1.07 6.13 -5.05
C ASN A 112 -0.23 6.13 -3.77
N ARG A 113 -0.57 7.01 -2.82
CA ARG A 113 0.18 7.18 -1.58
C ARG A 113 -0.25 6.18 -0.53
N PHE A 114 0.73 5.66 0.20
CA PHE A 114 0.55 4.73 1.29
C PHE A 114 1.58 4.99 2.38
N CYS A 115 1.37 4.41 3.55
CA CYS A 115 2.25 4.64 4.69
C CYS A 115 2.92 3.35 5.14
N VAL A 116 4.13 3.47 5.68
CA VAL A 116 4.83 2.42 6.44
C VAL A 116 4.90 2.87 7.88
N VAL A 117 4.26 2.13 8.78
CA VAL A 117 4.05 2.50 10.17
C VAL A 117 4.92 1.64 11.08
N ASP A 118 5.70 2.29 11.95
CA ASP A 118 6.50 1.64 13.00
C ASP A 118 5.61 1.41 14.22
N LEU A 119 5.25 0.15 14.48
CA LEU A 119 4.38 -0.20 15.61
C LEU A 119 5.08 -0.12 16.98
N SER A 120 6.41 0.00 16.99
CA SER A 120 7.15 0.16 18.24
C SER A 120 7.20 1.61 18.74
N HIS A 121 6.76 2.56 17.91
CA HIS A 121 6.82 3.98 18.27
C HIS A 121 5.94 4.27 19.47
N GLU A 122 6.51 4.90 20.49
CA GLU A 122 5.75 5.28 21.68
C GLU A 122 5.15 6.68 21.45
N HIS A 123 3.84 6.76 21.62
CA HIS A 123 3.12 8.03 21.54
C HIS A 123 2.98 8.65 22.92
N ALA A 124 2.96 9.99 22.96
CA ALA A 124 2.60 10.71 24.16
C ALA A 124 1.17 10.33 24.59
N ALA A 125 0.91 10.27 25.90
CA ALA A 125 -0.43 10.00 26.41
C ALA A 125 -1.40 11.10 25.98
N ASP A 126 -2.57 10.70 25.52
CA ASP A 126 -3.65 11.62 25.11
C ASP A 126 -4.30 12.28 26.34
#